data_72d9461f9255d16b3a6eec0d8dce87ee
#
_entry.id   72d9461f9255d16b3a6eec0d8dce87ee
#
_cell.length_a   1.000
_cell.length_b   1.000
_cell.length_c   1.000
_cell.angle_alpha   90.00
_cell.angle_beta   90.00
_cell.angle_gamma   90.00
#
_symmetry.space_group_name_H-M   'P 1'
#
loop_
_entity.id
_entity.type
_entity.pdbx_description
1 polymer ?
#
loop_
_entity_poly.entity_id
_entity_poly.type
_entity_poly.pdbx_seq_one_letter_code
_entity_poly.pdbx_strand_id
1 'polypeptide(L)'
;MVSLSGKKMVVIGGSRGIGRRIVEAGIRNGAQVFAVARQEAPLQQLAHEVPGVETLALDATDENAPAKVFDVLTPDILILGGGVFPPAAPIHEQRWQQFSANWENDVKIAFNFCKAALSRPLPAGASVVLLSSGAALAGSPLSGGYAGAKRTQIFIANYSQKESDRLGLGVRFMAIAPRIVPDTDLGKHAITGYSRYLGISAGNFIRGMAAPPTACIVATAVIELVLNPDRSLGDVFIVSGKGLEAVAA
;
A
#
# COMPACT_ATOMS: atom_id res chain seq x y z
N MET A 1 13.79 -19.82 10.57
CA MET A 1 13.31 -18.77 9.62
C MET A 1 11.87 -18.48 10.01
N VAL A 2 11.54 -17.22 10.25
CA VAL A 2 10.14 -16.81 10.50
C VAL A 2 9.39 -16.95 9.17
N SER A 3 8.24 -17.60 9.16
CA SER A 3 7.50 -18.00 7.95
C SER A 3 6.05 -17.53 8.05
N LEU A 4 5.43 -17.25 6.92
CA LEU A 4 3.99 -16.99 6.80
C LEU A 4 3.17 -18.28 6.58
N SER A 5 3.77 -19.44 6.80
CA SER A 5 3.08 -20.73 6.63
C SER A 5 1.78 -20.78 7.44
N GLY A 6 0.68 -21.14 6.78
CA GLY A 6 -0.66 -21.16 7.38
C GLY A 6 -1.33 -19.79 7.53
N LYS A 7 -0.67 -18.68 7.18
CA LYS A 7 -1.26 -17.35 7.20
C LYS A 7 -2.01 -17.05 5.91
N LYS A 8 -3.16 -16.41 6.03
CA LYS A 8 -4.01 -15.92 4.94
C LYS A 8 -3.71 -14.45 4.67
N MET A 9 -3.23 -14.14 3.46
CA MET A 9 -2.88 -12.78 3.07
C MET A 9 -3.79 -12.28 1.95
N VAL A 10 -4.44 -11.15 2.16
CA VAL A 10 -5.20 -10.44 1.12
C VAL A 10 -4.42 -9.20 0.69
N VAL A 11 -4.25 -9.01 -0.63
CA VAL A 11 -3.55 -7.85 -1.19
C VAL A 11 -4.49 -7.08 -2.12
N ILE A 12 -5.00 -5.95 -1.66
CA ILE A 12 -5.77 -5.01 -2.49
C ILE A 12 -4.80 -4.20 -3.35
N GLY A 13 -4.97 -4.24 -4.67
CA GLY A 13 -4.02 -3.67 -5.63
C GLY A 13 -2.86 -4.64 -5.95
N GLY A 14 -3.11 -5.96 -5.84
CA GLY A 14 -2.09 -7.01 -5.97
C GLY A 14 -1.58 -7.29 -7.39
N SER A 15 -2.20 -6.74 -8.44
CA SER A 15 -1.91 -7.17 -9.82
C SER A 15 -0.64 -6.58 -10.44
N ARG A 16 -0.09 -5.48 -9.91
CA ARG A 16 1.09 -4.79 -10.48
C ARG A 16 1.93 -4.05 -9.42
N GLY A 17 3.11 -3.60 -9.82
CA GLY A 17 3.99 -2.76 -9.01
C GLY A 17 4.34 -3.38 -7.66
N ILE A 18 4.30 -2.56 -6.61
CA ILE A 18 4.60 -2.97 -5.24
C ILE A 18 3.64 -4.09 -4.78
N GLY A 19 2.33 -3.94 -5.04
CA GLY A 19 1.33 -4.93 -4.64
C GLY A 19 1.61 -6.33 -5.20
N ARG A 20 1.98 -6.41 -6.48
CA ARG A 20 2.40 -7.68 -7.10
C ARG A 20 3.64 -8.28 -6.42
N ARG A 21 4.65 -7.47 -6.11
CA ARG A 21 5.85 -7.96 -5.40
C ARG A 21 5.55 -8.43 -3.99
N ILE A 22 4.54 -7.83 -3.33
CA ILE A 22 4.05 -8.32 -2.02
C ILE A 22 3.35 -9.68 -2.17
N VAL A 23 2.52 -9.86 -3.22
CA VAL A 23 1.91 -11.16 -3.54
C VAL A 23 2.99 -12.23 -3.73
N GLU A 24 3.97 -11.98 -4.59
CA GLU A 24 5.08 -12.89 -4.85
C GLU A 24 5.88 -13.19 -3.58
N ALA A 25 6.13 -12.19 -2.73
CA ALA A 25 6.84 -12.37 -1.47
C ALA A 25 6.00 -13.19 -0.47
N GLY A 26 4.68 -12.96 -0.38
CA GLY A 26 3.77 -13.73 0.44
C GLY A 26 3.78 -15.23 0.10
N ILE A 27 3.63 -15.55 -1.20
CA ILE A 27 3.70 -16.94 -1.70
C ILE A 27 5.06 -17.57 -1.35
N ARG A 28 6.19 -16.88 -1.63
CA ARG A 28 7.53 -17.39 -1.31
C ARG A 28 7.74 -17.64 0.18
N ASN A 29 7.05 -16.93 1.05
CA ASN A 29 7.10 -17.12 2.50
C ASN A 29 6.03 -18.09 3.04
N GLY A 30 5.26 -18.75 2.16
CA GLY A 30 4.33 -19.82 2.51
C GLY A 30 2.93 -19.37 2.91
N ALA A 31 2.56 -18.11 2.65
CA ALA A 31 1.19 -17.65 2.87
C ALA A 31 0.23 -18.18 1.78
N GLN A 32 -1.03 -18.41 2.16
CA GLN A 32 -2.13 -18.44 1.19
C GLN A 32 -2.44 -17.01 0.77
N VAL A 33 -2.26 -16.67 -0.51
CA VAL A 33 -2.37 -15.28 -0.98
C VAL A 33 -3.56 -15.11 -1.92
N PHE A 34 -4.37 -14.09 -1.63
CA PHE A 34 -5.52 -13.66 -2.40
C PHE A 34 -5.30 -12.24 -2.92
N ALA A 35 -5.10 -12.10 -4.21
CA ALA A 35 -4.83 -10.82 -4.87
C ALA A 35 -6.11 -10.23 -5.46
N VAL A 36 -6.39 -8.98 -5.10
CA VAL A 36 -7.58 -8.24 -5.56
C VAL A 36 -7.15 -7.04 -6.38
N ALA A 37 -7.75 -6.85 -7.57
CA ALA A 37 -7.57 -5.66 -8.40
C ALA A 37 -8.77 -5.47 -9.33
N ARG A 38 -8.90 -4.28 -9.93
CA ARG A 38 -10.05 -3.96 -10.80
C ARG A 38 -10.05 -4.68 -12.14
N GLN A 39 -8.87 -4.90 -12.70
CA GLN A 39 -8.72 -5.44 -14.05
C GLN A 39 -8.42 -6.93 -14.00
N GLU A 40 -9.22 -7.71 -14.72
CA GLU A 40 -9.09 -9.16 -14.75
C GLU A 40 -7.83 -9.63 -15.49
N ALA A 41 -7.51 -9.06 -16.66
CA ALA A 41 -6.37 -9.51 -17.45
C ALA A 41 -5.01 -9.47 -16.71
N PRO A 42 -4.63 -8.38 -15.97
CA PRO A 42 -3.43 -8.41 -15.15
C PRO A 42 -3.47 -9.42 -14.00
N LEU A 43 -4.65 -9.76 -13.46
CA LEU A 43 -4.81 -10.80 -12.44
C LEU A 43 -4.63 -12.20 -13.02
N GLN A 44 -5.16 -12.48 -14.21
CA GLN A 44 -4.97 -13.74 -14.93
C GLN A 44 -3.47 -13.95 -15.27
N GLN A 45 -2.79 -12.89 -15.74
CA GLN A 45 -1.35 -12.94 -15.95
C GLN A 45 -0.60 -13.23 -14.63
N LEU A 46 -0.97 -12.57 -13.53
CA LEU A 46 -0.39 -12.84 -12.21
C LEU A 46 -0.57 -14.31 -11.81
N ALA A 47 -1.78 -14.86 -11.93
CA ALA A 47 -2.08 -16.24 -11.59
C ALA A 47 -1.30 -17.25 -12.43
N HIS A 48 -1.07 -16.93 -13.72
CA HIS A 48 -0.24 -17.75 -14.60
C HIS A 48 1.26 -17.72 -14.19
N GLU A 49 1.77 -16.55 -13.80
CA GLU A 49 3.20 -16.36 -13.50
C GLU A 49 3.57 -16.68 -12.04
N VAL A 50 2.58 -16.69 -11.12
CA VAL A 50 2.77 -16.94 -9.69
C VAL A 50 1.84 -18.10 -9.25
N PRO A 51 2.28 -19.36 -9.39
CA PRO A 51 1.48 -20.51 -9.00
C PRO A 51 1.05 -20.44 -7.52
N GLY A 52 -0.21 -20.76 -7.24
CA GLY A 52 -0.77 -20.78 -5.90
C GLY A 52 -1.39 -19.47 -5.43
N VAL A 53 -1.36 -18.39 -6.24
CA VAL A 53 -2.12 -17.19 -5.94
C VAL A 53 -3.57 -17.35 -6.40
N GLU A 54 -4.50 -16.99 -5.53
CA GLU A 54 -5.91 -16.81 -5.86
C GLU A 54 -6.18 -15.35 -6.21
N THR A 55 -7.12 -15.08 -7.13
CA THR A 55 -7.36 -13.73 -7.63
C THR A 55 -8.84 -13.38 -7.69
N LEU A 56 -9.17 -12.10 -7.50
CA LEU A 56 -10.52 -11.55 -7.65
C LEU A 56 -10.48 -10.20 -8.37
N ALA A 57 -11.21 -10.12 -9.49
CA ALA A 57 -11.47 -8.85 -10.16
C ALA A 57 -12.58 -8.10 -9.42
N LEU A 58 -12.24 -6.98 -8.75
CA LEU A 58 -13.17 -6.22 -7.94
C LEU A 58 -12.73 -4.74 -7.86
N ASP A 59 -13.70 -3.83 -7.93
CA ASP A 59 -13.46 -2.43 -7.58
C ASP A 59 -13.48 -2.26 -6.05
N ALA A 60 -12.31 -2.05 -5.47
CA ALA A 60 -12.15 -1.90 -4.03
C ALA A 60 -12.70 -0.57 -3.48
N THR A 61 -13.13 0.36 -4.35
CA THR A 61 -13.82 1.59 -3.92
C THR A 61 -15.32 1.37 -3.64
N ASP A 62 -15.89 0.24 -4.07
CA ASP A 62 -17.26 -0.17 -3.70
C ASP A 62 -17.32 -0.38 -2.18
N GLU A 63 -18.30 0.19 -1.51
CA GLU A 63 -18.49 0.06 -0.06
C GLU A 63 -18.74 -1.39 0.39
N ASN A 64 -19.24 -2.24 -0.51
CA ASN A 64 -19.46 -3.67 -0.28
C ASN A 64 -18.21 -4.53 -0.61
N ALA A 65 -17.15 -3.93 -1.17
CA ALA A 65 -15.96 -4.66 -1.53
C ALA A 65 -15.31 -5.41 -0.37
N PRO A 66 -15.20 -4.84 0.85
CA PRO A 66 -14.64 -5.56 1.99
C PRO A 66 -15.45 -6.81 2.35
N ALA A 67 -16.78 -6.74 2.32
CA ALA A 67 -17.64 -7.89 2.62
C ALA A 67 -17.39 -9.02 1.59
N LYS A 68 -17.41 -8.70 0.30
CA LYS A 68 -17.14 -9.65 -0.79
C LYS A 68 -15.77 -10.32 -0.64
N VAL A 69 -14.74 -9.55 -0.25
CA VAL A 69 -13.38 -10.08 -0.05
C VAL A 69 -13.31 -10.96 1.19
N PHE A 70 -13.86 -10.51 2.33
CA PHE A 70 -13.77 -11.25 3.61
C PHE A 70 -14.67 -12.50 3.62
N ASP A 71 -15.71 -12.57 2.78
CA ASP A 71 -16.51 -13.76 2.59
C ASP A 71 -15.74 -14.87 1.82
N VAL A 72 -14.84 -14.48 0.91
CA VAL A 72 -13.96 -15.44 0.22
C VAL A 72 -12.80 -15.86 1.12
N LEU A 73 -12.12 -14.89 1.74
CA LEU A 73 -10.97 -15.14 2.59
C LEU A 73 -10.89 -14.11 3.72
N THR A 74 -11.14 -14.53 4.96
CA THR A 74 -10.88 -13.70 6.14
C THR A 74 -9.37 -13.65 6.40
N PRO A 75 -8.69 -12.50 6.26
CA PRO A 75 -7.23 -12.44 6.30
C PRO A 75 -6.65 -12.38 7.70
N ASP A 76 -5.48 -13.02 7.89
CA ASP A 76 -4.54 -12.73 8.97
C ASP A 76 -3.70 -11.48 8.64
N ILE A 77 -3.50 -11.22 7.33
CA ILE A 77 -2.71 -10.10 6.83
C ILE A 77 -3.49 -9.44 5.69
N LEU A 78 -3.85 -8.16 5.88
CA LEU A 78 -4.54 -7.34 4.88
C LEU A 78 -3.63 -6.22 4.41
N ILE A 79 -3.30 -6.19 3.12
CA ILE A 79 -2.49 -5.13 2.51
C ILE A 79 -3.38 -4.24 1.65
N LEU A 80 -3.41 -2.95 1.94
CA LEU A 80 -4.20 -1.94 1.24
C LEU A 80 -3.30 -1.09 0.33
N GLY A 81 -3.10 -1.58 -0.92
CA GLY A 81 -2.20 -0.97 -1.91
C GLY A 81 -2.90 -0.43 -3.16
N GLY A 82 -4.23 -0.54 -3.23
CA GLY A 82 -5.01 -0.01 -4.34
C GLY A 82 -4.98 1.52 -4.43
N GLY A 83 -5.12 2.03 -5.66
CA GLY A 83 -5.15 3.47 -5.89
C GLY A 83 -5.08 3.84 -7.37
N VAL A 84 -5.02 5.14 -7.63
CA VAL A 84 -4.88 5.71 -8.97
C VAL A 84 -3.61 6.54 -9.09
N PHE A 85 -3.11 6.71 -10.32
CA PHE A 85 -1.96 7.58 -10.57
C PHE A 85 -2.36 9.04 -10.34
N PRO A 86 -1.59 9.78 -9.52
CA PRO A 86 -1.84 11.19 -9.33
C PRO A 86 -1.50 11.98 -10.60
N PRO A 87 -2.14 13.13 -10.84
CA PRO A 87 -1.65 14.07 -11.81
C PRO A 87 -0.28 14.61 -11.35
N ALA A 88 0.71 14.67 -12.25
CA ALA A 88 2.00 15.28 -11.96
C ALA A 88 2.01 16.73 -12.45
N ALA A 89 1.33 17.61 -11.73
CA ALA A 89 1.19 19.03 -12.06
C ALA A 89 1.21 19.93 -10.82
N PRO A 90 1.69 21.20 -10.93
CA PRO A 90 1.57 22.19 -9.87
C PRO A 90 0.11 22.49 -9.52
N ILE A 91 -0.15 22.98 -8.31
CA ILE A 91 -1.52 23.17 -7.81
C ILE A 91 -2.35 24.12 -8.69
N HIS A 92 -1.75 25.18 -9.24
CA HIS A 92 -2.43 26.17 -10.07
C HIS A 92 -2.80 25.65 -11.47
N GLU A 93 -2.29 24.50 -11.88
CA GLU A 93 -2.61 23.80 -13.13
C GLU A 93 -3.61 22.66 -12.94
N GLN A 94 -4.00 22.35 -11.69
CA GLN A 94 -4.89 21.24 -11.39
C GLN A 94 -6.36 21.68 -11.29
N ARG A 95 -7.27 20.90 -11.84
CA ARG A 95 -8.69 21.00 -11.56
C ARG A 95 -9.05 20.18 -10.32
N TRP A 96 -10.13 20.54 -9.63
CA TRP A 96 -10.58 19.83 -8.43
C TRP A 96 -10.68 18.31 -8.62
N GLN A 97 -11.25 17.85 -9.73
CA GLN A 97 -11.40 16.42 -10.04
C GLN A 97 -10.06 15.67 -10.12
N GLN A 98 -9.01 16.36 -10.59
CA GLN A 98 -7.66 15.80 -10.62
C GLN A 98 -7.04 15.77 -9.23
N PHE A 99 -7.24 16.84 -8.46
CA PHE A 99 -6.74 16.95 -7.09
C PHE A 99 -7.39 15.92 -6.17
N SER A 100 -8.72 15.73 -6.26
CA SER A 100 -9.49 14.83 -5.39
C SER A 100 -9.42 13.35 -5.80
N ALA A 101 -8.88 13.00 -6.98
CA ALA A 101 -8.91 11.65 -7.52
C ALA A 101 -8.36 10.56 -6.56
N ASN A 102 -7.26 10.86 -5.86
CA ASN A 102 -6.70 9.93 -4.89
C ASN A 102 -7.53 9.83 -3.59
N TRP A 103 -8.34 10.84 -3.26
CA TRP A 103 -9.29 10.77 -2.17
C TRP A 103 -10.43 9.81 -2.49
N GLU A 104 -10.99 9.92 -3.69
CA GLU A 104 -12.08 9.08 -4.16
C GLU A 104 -11.66 7.61 -4.41
N ASN A 105 -10.37 7.34 -4.47
CA ASN A 105 -9.85 6.00 -4.67
C ASN A 105 -9.06 5.51 -3.45
N ASP A 106 -7.86 6.04 -3.23
CA ASP A 106 -6.91 5.54 -2.24
C ASP A 106 -7.44 5.66 -0.80
N VAL A 107 -8.04 6.84 -0.46
CA VAL A 107 -8.61 7.08 0.88
C VAL A 107 -9.88 6.28 1.07
N LYS A 108 -10.75 6.22 0.07
CA LYS A 108 -12.02 5.47 0.14
C LYS A 108 -11.77 3.97 0.33
N ILE A 109 -10.80 3.39 -0.38
CA ILE A 109 -10.36 2.00 -0.16
C ILE A 109 -9.89 1.81 1.29
N ALA A 110 -8.97 2.65 1.76
CA ALA A 110 -8.44 2.56 3.12
C ALA A 110 -9.55 2.66 4.17
N PHE A 111 -10.45 3.63 4.03
CA PHE A 111 -11.57 3.82 4.94
C PHE A 111 -12.51 2.59 4.97
N ASN A 112 -12.97 2.12 3.82
CA ASN A 112 -13.91 1.01 3.73
C ASN A 112 -13.34 -0.27 4.35
N PHE A 113 -12.10 -0.63 4.03
CA PHE A 113 -11.47 -1.85 4.53
C PHE A 113 -11.08 -1.75 6.01
N CYS A 114 -10.59 -0.60 6.49
CA CYS A 114 -10.32 -0.41 7.92
C CYS A 114 -11.60 -0.42 8.74
N LYS A 115 -12.67 0.25 8.28
CA LYS A 115 -14.00 0.20 8.89
C LYS A 115 -14.50 -1.24 8.99
N ALA A 116 -14.40 -2.01 7.90
CA ALA A 116 -14.84 -3.40 7.89
C ALA A 116 -14.01 -4.29 8.83
N ALA A 117 -12.68 -4.09 8.88
CA ALA A 117 -11.78 -4.82 9.78
C ALA A 117 -12.07 -4.57 11.27
N LEU A 118 -12.66 -3.43 11.60
CA LEU A 118 -13.10 -3.09 12.96
C LEU A 118 -14.53 -3.56 13.26
N SER A 119 -15.46 -3.43 12.29
CA SER A 119 -16.89 -3.75 12.49
C SER A 119 -17.20 -5.24 12.37
N ARG A 120 -16.45 -5.94 11.54
CA ARG A 120 -16.39 -7.41 11.42
C ARG A 120 -14.95 -7.81 11.74
N PRO A 121 -14.58 -7.90 13.03
CA PRO A 121 -13.18 -7.98 13.43
C PRO A 121 -12.44 -9.11 12.74
N LEU A 122 -11.26 -8.79 12.24
CA LEU A 122 -10.31 -9.80 11.78
C LEU A 122 -9.83 -10.64 12.97
N PRO A 123 -9.23 -11.83 12.75
CA PRO A 123 -8.70 -12.64 13.82
C PRO A 123 -7.72 -11.85 14.71
N ALA A 124 -7.76 -12.09 16.01
CA ALA A 124 -6.79 -11.49 16.93
C ALA A 124 -5.36 -11.85 16.51
N GLY A 125 -4.47 -10.86 16.48
CA GLY A 125 -3.13 -10.97 15.92
C GLY A 125 -3.03 -10.67 14.42
N ALA A 126 -4.15 -10.39 13.74
CA ALA A 126 -4.13 -9.94 12.34
C ALA A 126 -3.44 -8.58 12.19
N SER A 127 -2.89 -8.35 11.01
CA SER A 127 -2.22 -7.10 10.64
C SER A 127 -2.85 -6.46 9.41
N VAL A 128 -3.13 -5.16 9.46
CA VAL A 128 -3.60 -4.33 8.34
C VAL A 128 -2.50 -3.33 8.00
N VAL A 129 -1.97 -3.39 6.77
CA VAL A 129 -0.89 -2.52 6.30
C VAL A 129 -1.39 -1.63 5.17
N LEU A 130 -1.36 -0.32 5.38
CA LEU A 130 -1.73 0.67 4.39
C LEU A 130 -0.47 1.13 3.62
N LEU A 131 -0.48 0.97 2.29
CA LEU A 131 0.59 1.48 1.43
C LEU A 131 0.40 2.98 1.19
N SER A 132 0.99 3.77 2.06
CA SER A 132 1.09 5.21 1.93
C SER A 132 2.23 5.60 0.97
N SER A 133 2.93 6.68 1.19
CA SER A 133 4.02 7.19 0.36
C SER A 133 4.92 8.14 1.15
N GLY A 134 6.19 8.21 0.81
CA GLY A 134 7.09 9.27 1.30
C GLY A 134 6.59 10.69 1.02
N ALA A 135 5.77 10.88 -0.02
CA ALA A 135 5.10 12.15 -0.29
C ALA A 135 4.17 12.60 0.85
N ALA A 136 3.60 11.65 1.61
CA ALA A 136 2.75 11.93 2.77
C ALA A 136 3.50 12.65 3.91
N LEU A 137 4.82 12.50 3.97
CA LEU A 137 5.67 13.03 5.03
C LEU A 137 6.35 14.34 4.62
N ALA A 138 6.82 14.44 3.38
CA ALA A 138 7.58 15.58 2.87
C ALA A 138 6.74 16.54 2.00
N GLY A 139 5.58 16.09 1.51
CA GLY A 139 4.84 16.81 0.48
C GLY A 139 5.50 16.69 -0.91
N SER A 140 4.89 17.34 -1.91
CA SER A 140 5.41 17.40 -3.27
C SER A 140 4.78 18.58 -4.03
N PRO A 141 5.56 19.36 -4.79
CA PRO A 141 5.00 20.44 -5.60
C PRO A 141 4.10 19.94 -6.73
N LEU A 142 4.20 18.65 -7.12
CA LEU A 142 3.47 18.09 -8.27
C LEU A 142 2.34 17.14 -7.88
N SER A 143 2.20 16.78 -6.61
CA SER A 143 1.24 15.75 -6.19
C SER A 143 0.49 16.10 -4.91
N GLY A 144 0.12 17.37 -4.74
CA GLY A 144 -0.53 17.87 -3.52
C GLY A 144 -1.76 17.04 -3.10
N GLY A 145 -2.66 16.72 -4.02
CA GLY A 145 -3.83 15.87 -3.76
C GLY A 145 -3.43 14.45 -3.36
N TYR A 146 -2.46 13.86 -4.06
CA TYR A 146 -1.91 12.56 -3.71
C TYR A 146 -1.22 12.56 -2.35
N ALA A 147 -0.36 13.56 -2.07
CA ALA A 147 0.33 13.66 -0.78
C ALA A 147 -0.66 13.76 0.38
N GLY A 148 -1.72 14.58 0.22
CA GLY A 148 -2.80 14.69 1.19
C GLY A 148 -3.55 13.38 1.40
N ALA A 149 -3.93 12.69 0.32
CA ALA A 149 -4.59 11.38 0.38
C ALA A 149 -3.71 10.32 1.08
N LYS A 150 -2.41 10.28 0.76
CA LYS A 150 -1.45 9.37 1.39
C LYS A 150 -1.20 9.72 2.87
N ARG A 151 -1.22 11.01 3.24
CA ARG A 151 -1.20 11.43 4.65
C ARG A 151 -2.45 10.99 5.39
N THR A 152 -3.62 11.09 4.75
CA THR A 152 -4.88 10.60 5.32
C THR A 152 -4.86 9.08 5.55
N GLN A 153 -4.20 8.30 4.68
CA GLN A 153 -4.02 6.86 4.95
C GLN A 153 -3.21 6.60 6.23
N ILE A 154 -2.16 7.37 6.49
CA ILE A 154 -1.40 7.29 7.77
C ILE A 154 -2.33 7.62 8.95
N PHE A 155 -3.14 8.68 8.82
CA PHE A 155 -4.11 9.04 9.85
C PHE A 155 -5.15 7.93 10.08
N ILE A 156 -5.68 7.32 9.02
CA ILE A 156 -6.64 6.21 9.12
C ILE A 156 -6.01 5.01 9.84
N ALA A 157 -4.74 4.65 9.54
CA ALA A 157 -4.06 3.57 10.24
C ALA A 157 -3.97 3.85 11.75
N ASN A 158 -3.48 5.03 12.13
CA ASN A 158 -3.36 5.43 13.54
C ASN A 158 -4.73 5.52 14.23
N TYR A 159 -5.75 6.07 13.55
CA TYR A 159 -7.12 6.16 14.05
C TYR A 159 -7.72 4.77 14.28
N SER A 160 -7.52 3.85 13.32
CA SER A 160 -7.99 2.47 13.42
C SER A 160 -7.25 1.68 14.51
N GLN A 161 -5.95 1.95 14.73
CA GLN A 161 -5.20 1.30 15.81
C GLN A 161 -5.77 1.68 17.18
N LYS A 162 -6.02 2.98 17.41
CA LYS A 162 -6.62 3.44 18.67
C LYS A 162 -7.97 2.79 18.95
N GLU A 163 -8.77 2.60 17.89
CA GLU A 163 -10.09 1.97 18.02
C GLU A 163 -9.97 0.46 18.24
N SER A 164 -9.03 -0.22 17.59
CA SER A 164 -8.72 -1.62 17.85
C SER A 164 -8.29 -1.85 19.29
N ASP A 165 -7.44 -0.97 19.83
CA ASP A 165 -6.98 -1.04 21.23
C ASP A 165 -8.12 -0.80 22.20
N ARG A 166 -8.96 0.23 21.94
CA ARG A 166 -10.14 0.54 22.77
C ARG A 166 -11.15 -0.60 22.85
N LEU A 167 -11.32 -1.32 21.71
CA LEU A 167 -12.24 -2.45 21.60
C LEU A 167 -11.62 -3.80 21.99
N GLY A 168 -10.32 -3.85 22.30
CA GLY A 168 -9.61 -5.08 22.63
C GLY A 168 -9.55 -6.11 21.50
N LEU A 169 -9.55 -5.67 20.22
CA LEU A 169 -9.64 -6.56 19.06
C LEU A 169 -8.32 -7.31 18.78
N GLY A 170 -7.18 -6.78 19.25
CA GLY A 170 -5.87 -7.36 18.99
C GLY A 170 -5.43 -7.29 17.53
N VAL A 171 -6.10 -6.49 16.69
CA VAL A 171 -5.73 -6.25 15.29
C VAL A 171 -4.72 -5.08 15.23
N ARG A 172 -3.64 -5.24 14.47
CA ARG A 172 -2.62 -4.21 14.29
C ARG A 172 -2.84 -3.46 12.99
N PHE A 173 -2.90 -2.11 13.05
CA PHE A 173 -3.00 -1.23 11.89
C PHE A 173 -1.71 -0.44 11.73
N MET A 174 -1.10 -0.47 10.54
CA MET A 174 0.18 0.15 10.25
C MET A 174 0.16 0.85 8.90
N ALA A 175 0.96 1.89 8.73
CA ALA A 175 1.19 2.54 7.45
C ALA A 175 2.67 2.43 7.05
N ILE A 176 2.91 2.08 5.80
CA ILE A 176 4.25 2.06 5.20
C ILE A 176 4.33 3.15 4.13
N ALA A 177 5.38 3.96 4.17
CA ALA A 177 5.58 5.12 3.31
C ALA A 177 6.83 4.94 2.42
N PRO A 178 6.75 4.18 1.31
CA PRO A 178 7.87 4.02 0.40
C PRO A 178 8.27 5.37 -0.22
N ARG A 179 9.57 5.62 -0.37
CA ARG A 179 10.07 6.66 -1.25
C ARG A 179 9.73 6.33 -2.70
N ILE A 180 10.04 7.19 -3.66
CA ILE A 180 9.81 6.90 -5.09
C ILE A 180 10.52 5.59 -5.45
N VAL A 181 9.77 4.67 -6.07
CA VAL A 181 10.20 3.33 -6.45
C VAL A 181 10.38 3.28 -7.97
N PRO A 182 11.59 3.48 -8.51
CA PRO A 182 11.84 3.74 -9.94
C PRO A 182 11.44 2.59 -10.88
N ASP A 183 11.43 1.36 -10.39
CA ASP A 183 11.09 0.16 -11.15
C ASP A 183 9.58 -0.12 -11.25
N THR A 184 8.73 0.78 -10.73
CA THR A 184 7.27 0.73 -10.87
C THR A 184 6.76 1.76 -11.87
N ASP A 185 5.58 1.52 -12.46
CA ASP A 185 4.96 2.49 -13.38
C ASP A 185 4.60 3.80 -12.68
N LEU A 186 4.15 3.75 -11.41
CA LEU A 186 3.92 4.93 -10.61
C LEU A 186 5.23 5.72 -10.36
N GLY A 187 6.31 5.01 -10.06
CA GLY A 187 7.63 5.62 -9.90
C GLY A 187 8.14 6.26 -11.17
N LYS A 188 8.01 5.60 -12.32
CA LYS A 188 8.37 6.14 -13.64
C LYS A 188 7.55 7.40 -13.96
N HIS A 189 6.23 7.37 -13.68
CA HIS A 189 5.34 8.52 -13.84
C HIS A 189 5.81 9.71 -12.99
N ALA A 190 6.11 9.49 -11.71
CA ALA A 190 6.62 10.52 -10.82
C ALA A 190 7.97 11.08 -11.32
N ILE A 191 8.93 10.22 -11.68
CA ILE A 191 10.25 10.61 -12.21
C ILE A 191 10.08 11.49 -13.46
N THR A 192 9.20 11.11 -14.39
CA THR A 192 8.92 11.89 -15.60
C THR A 192 8.38 13.28 -15.24
N GLY A 193 7.42 13.36 -14.31
CA GLY A 193 6.85 14.63 -13.85
C GLY A 193 7.90 15.53 -13.20
N TYR A 194 8.67 15.02 -12.25
CA TYR A 194 9.71 15.77 -11.56
C TYR A 194 10.85 16.21 -12.51
N SER A 195 11.28 15.33 -13.41
CA SER A 195 12.34 15.66 -14.39
C SER A 195 11.92 16.82 -15.27
N ARG A 196 10.66 16.81 -15.76
CA ARG A 196 10.09 17.92 -16.54
C ARG A 196 10.02 19.20 -15.71
N TYR A 197 9.53 19.12 -14.48
CA TYR A 197 9.39 20.28 -13.60
C TYR A 197 10.72 20.95 -13.26
N LEU A 198 11.77 20.14 -13.06
CA LEU A 198 13.11 20.64 -12.72
C LEU A 198 13.98 20.93 -13.95
N GLY A 199 13.52 20.66 -15.17
CA GLY A 199 14.31 20.88 -16.39
C GLY A 199 15.55 19.97 -16.50
N ILE A 200 15.51 18.76 -15.92
CA ILE A 200 16.64 17.80 -15.93
C ILE A 200 16.24 16.47 -16.56
N SER A 201 17.22 15.66 -16.98
CA SER A 201 16.93 14.32 -17.48
C SER A 201 16.46 13.37 -16.36
N ALA A 202 15.64 12.37 -16.71
CA ALA A 202 15.21 11.32 -15.78
C ALA A 202 16.41 10.62 -15.12
N GLY A 203 17.48 10.36 -15.87
CA GLY A 203 18.71 9.79 -15.34
C GLY A 203 19.40 10.67 -14.29
N ASN A 204 19.42 11.99 -14.50
CA ASN A 204 19.95 12.94 -13.50
C ASN A 204 19.08 12.96 -12.24
N PHE A 205 17.76 12.94 -12.42
CA PHE A 205 16.83 12.91 -11.30
C PHE A 205 17.07 11.65 -10.44
N ILE A 206 17.13 10.45 -11.08
CA ILE A 206 17.36 9.17 -10.37
C ILE A 206 18.72 9.20 -9.64
N ARG A 207 19.79 9.69 -10.28
CA ARG A 207 21.11 9.81 -9.61
C ARG A 207 21.12 10.72 -8.40
N GLY A 208 20.25 11.72 -8.38
CA GLY A 208 20.06 12.61 -7.22
C GLY A 208 19.22 12.03 -6.09
N MET A 209 18.58 10.88 -6.29
CA MET A 209 17.75 10.26 -5.25
C MET A 209 18.62 9.61 -4.18
N ALA A 210 18.33 9.90 -2.90
CA ALA A 210 19.00 9.27 -1.78
C ALA A 210 18.46 7.84 -1.58
N ALA A 211 19.22 6.83 -2.04
CA ALA A 211 18.92 5.42 -1.86
C ALA A 211 17.45 5.06 -2.22
N PRO A 212 17.05 5.12 -3.52
CA PRO A 212 15.70 4.75 -3.91
C PRO A 212 15.46 3.25 -3.71
N PRO A 213 14.32 2.84 -3.15
CA PRO A 213 13.97 1.43 -3.01
C PRO A 213 13.55 0.85 -4.35
N THR A 214 13.67 -0.48 -4.48
CA THR A 214 12.96 -1.26 -5.50
C THR A 214 11.62 -1.76 -4.95
N ALA A 215 10.72 -2.19 -5.85
CA ALA A 215 9.46 -2.81 -5.44
C ALA A 215 9.69 -4.09 -4.60
N CYS A 216 10.79 -4.82 -4.86
CA CYS A 216 11.20 -5.98 -4.07
C CYS A 216 11.61 -5.59 -2.65
N ILE A 217 12.40 -4.51 -2.46
CA ILE A 217 12.77 -4.01 -1.13
C ILE A 217 11.52 -3.63 -0.34
N VAL A 218 10.55 -2.94 -0.98
CA VAL A 218 9.29 -2.60 -0.32
C VAL A 218 8.50 -3.85 0.07
N ALA A 219 8.43 -4.84 -0.80
CA ALA A 219 7.75 -6.10 -0.49
C ALA A 219 8.42 -6.84 0.67
N THR A 220 9.75 -6.92 0.70
CA THR A 220 10.50 -7.51 1.82
C THR A 220 10.21 -6.77 3.12
N ALA A 221 10.23 -5.43 3.11
CA ALA A 221 9.92 -4.60 4.27
C ALA A 221 8.49 -4.85 4.80
N VAL A 222 7.50 -5.05 3.91
CA VAL A 222 6.14 -5.43 4.33
C VAL A 222 6.12 -6.79 5.01
N ILE A 223 6.81 -7.79 4.45
CA ILE A 223 6.88 -9.14 5.06
C ILE A 223 7.57 -9.07 6.43
N GLU A 224 8.69 -8.38 6.56
CA GLU A 224 9.39 -8.17 7.83
C GLU A 224 8.48 -7.50 8.86
N LEU A 225 7.74 -6.46 8.45
CA LEU A 225 6.84 -5.73 9.33
C LEU A 225 5.71 -6.59 9.89
N VAL A 226 5.06 -7.41 9.06
CA VAL A 226 3.95 -8.27 9.50
C VAL A 226 4.42 -9.48 10.30
N LEU A 227 5.68 -9.88 10.15
CA LEU A 227 6.32 -10.94 10.94
C LEU A 227 6.86 -10.43 12.28
N ASN A 228 7.06 -9.12 12.43
CA ASN A 228 7.60 -8.56 13.65
C ASN A 228 6.50 -8.33 14.71
N PRO A 229 6.52 -9.06 15.84
CA PRO A 229 5.54 -8.88 16.90
C PRO A 229 5.75 -7.62 17.74
N ASP A 230 6.92 -6.97 17.61
CA ASP A 230 7.28 -5.80 18.41
C ASP A 230 6.45 -4.56 17.99
N ARG A 231 5.58 -4.13 18.89
CA ARG A 231 4.73 -2.93 18.72
C ARG A 231 5.42 -1.64 19.19
N SER A 232 6.56 -1.72 19.86
CA SER A 232 7.29 -0.56 20.37
C SER A 232 7.86 0.33 19.26
N LEU A 233 8.00 -0.21 18.03
CA LEU A 233 8.49 0.50 16.86
C LEU A 233 7.48 1.52 16.27
N GLY A 234 6.26 1.60 16.83
CA GLY A 234 5.19 2.47 16.33
C GLY A 234 4.41 1.88 15.14
N ASP A 235 3.60 2.73 14.49
CA ASP A 235 2.64 2.31 13.45
C ASP A 235 2.93 2.92 12.07
N VAL A 236 3.97 3.76 11.93
CA VAL A 236 4.33 4.42 10.68
C VAL A 236 5.79 4.16 10.34
N PHE A 237 6.03 3.72 9.11
CA PHE A 237 7.35 3.31 8.65
C PHE A 237 7.69 3.90 7.28
N ILE A 238 8.93 4.38 7.10
CA ILE A 238 9.49 4.73 5.81
C ILE A 238 10.20 3.52 5.22
N VAL A 239 10.14 3.37 3.87
CA VAL A 239 11.01 2.45 3.14
C VAL A 239 11.89 3.22 2.17
N SER A 240 13.18 3.06 2.35
CA SER A 240 14.24 3.51 1.44
C SER A 240 14.99 2.32 0.86
N GLY A 241 16.01 2.56 0.03
CA GLY A 241 16.93 1.50 -0.43
C GLY A 241 17.73 0.85 0.70
N LYS A 242 17.69 1.43 1.91
CA LYS A 242 18.31 0.86 3.11
C LYS A 242 17.37 -0.07 3.89
N GLY A 243 16.09 -0.19 3.46
CA GLY A 243 15.07 -1.00 4.11
C GLY A 243 14.06 -0.18 4.88
N LEU A 244 13.49 -0.78 5.93
CA LEU A 244 12.42 -0.26 6.78
C LEU A 244 13.00 0.58 7.94
N GLU A 245 12.46 1.77 8.11
CA GLU A 245 12.82 2.67 9.23
C GLU A 245 11.52 3.17 9.89
N ALA A 246 11.42 3.11 11.22
CA ALA A 246 10.30 3.69 11.95
C ALA A 246 10.33 5.23 11.85
N VAL A 247 9.15 5.83 11.72
CA VAL A 247 9.00 7.29 11.78
C VAL A 247 8.64 7.65 13.21
N ALA A 248 9.44 8.51 13.83
CA ALA A 248 9.07 9.06 15.13
C ALA A 248 7.71 9.78 15.02
N ALA A 249 6.83 9.49 15.99
CA ALA A 249 5.49 10.06 16.08
C ALA A 249 5.53 11.57 16.34
#